data_7c45b9d3ade8f74a677989725416f5e3
#
_entry.id   7c45b9d3ade8f74a677989725416f5e3
#
_cell.length_a   1.000
_cell.length_b   1.000
_cell.length_c   1.000
_cell.angle_alpha   90.00
_cell.angle_beta   90.00
_cell.angle_gamma   90.00
#
_symmetry.space_group_name_H-M   'P 1'
#
loop_
_entity.id
_entity.type
_entity.pdbx_description
1 polymer ?
#
loop_
_entity_poly.entity_id
_entity_poly.type
_entity_poly.pdbx_seq_one_letter_code
_entity_poly.pdbx_strand_id
1 'polypeptide(L)'
;AATRDHPHAGMQISPDQGQLLALLVKLIGAGRTIEVGTFTGYSALTVALALPDDGRLLACDVSDDYTRVGRPFWQQAGVAHKIELVLAPALQTLDARLATGAAGTFDFAFIDADKVNYDGYYERCLALLRSGGLIAFDNTLWGGAVARPAQTDDTAALQGLNDKLHHDERIDLAMLTVGDGLSLARKR
;
A
#
# COMPACT_ATOMS: atom_id res chain seq x y z
N ALA A 1 10.49 -17.07 0.81
CA ALA A 1 11.79 -17.74 1.01
C ALA A 1 12.93 -16.77 0.72
N ALA A 2 12.96 -16.04 -0.40
CA ALA A 2 14.08 -15.16 -0.78
C ALA A 2 14.34 -14.00 0.20
N THR A 3 13.30 -13.49 0.86
CA THR A 3 13.41 -12.39 1.83
C THR A 3 13.87 -12.86 3.21
N ARG A 4 13.79 -14.17 3.51
CA ARG A 4 14.07 -14.69 4.86
C ARG A 4 15.44 -14.30 5.41
N ASP A 5 16.45 -14.33 4.54
CA ASP A 5 17.84 -14.05 4.91
C ASP A 5 18.23 -12.58 4.69
N HIS A 6 17.25 -11.72 4.32
CA HIS A 6 17.47 -10.29 4.14
C HIS A 6 17.59 -9.59 5.51
N PRO A 7 18.52 -8.64 5.72
CA PRO A 7 18.69 -7.91 6.99
C PRO A 7 17.41 -7.26 7.51
N HIS A 8 16.53 -6.86 6.59
CA HIS A 8 15.23 -6.22 6.88
C HIS A 8 14.04 -7.15 6.61
N ALA A 9 14.20 -8.48 6.75
CA ALA A 9 13.13 -9.44 6.45
C ALA A 9 11.80 -9.15 7.18
N GLY A 10 11.88 -8.53 8.36
CA GLY A 10 10.70 -8.12 9.13
C GLY A 10 9.83 -7.02 8.49
N MET A 11 10.31 -6.35 7.44
CA MET A 11 9.51 -5.38 6.68
C MET A 11 8.53 -6.04 5.71
N GLN A 12 8.67 -7.34 5.42
CA GLN A 12 7.74 -8.03 4.54
C GLN A 12 6.43 -8.33 5.27
N ILE A 13 5.30 -8.01 4.63
CA ILE A 13 3.99 -8.38 5.15
C ILE A 13 3.84 -9.89 5.37
N SER A 14 2.98 -10.28 6.29
CA SER A 14 2.70 -11.68 6.58
C SER A 14 1.89 -12.36 5.44
N PRO A 15 1.94 -13.70 5.31
CA PRO A 15 1.20 -14.42 4.28
C PRO A 15 -0.33 -14.25 4.37
N ASP A 16 -0.88 -14.18 5.58
CA ASP A 16 -2.31 -13.95 5.81
C ASP A 16 -2.73 -12.53 5.40
N GLN A 17 -1.91 -11.52 5.67
CA GLN A 17 -2.13 -10.17 5.17
C GLN A 17 -2.09 -10.12 3.64
N GLY A 18 -1.12 -10.80 3.00
CA GLY A 18 -1.07 -10.90 1.54
C GLY A 18 -2.32 -11.56 0.96
N GLN A 19 -2.83 -12.64 1.59
CA GLN A 19 -4.07 -13.29 1.19
C GLN A 19 -5.28 -12.38 1.33
N LEU A 20 -5.33 -11.58 2.42
CA LEU A 20 -6.39 -10.59 2.63
C LEU A 20 -6.36 -9.50 1.55
N LEU A 21 -5.19 -8.94 1.22
CA LEU A 21 -5.06 -7.94 0.14
C LEU A 21 -5.55 -8.52 -1.20
N ALA A 22 -5.16 -9.75 -1.54
CA ALA A 22 -5.63 -10.42 -2.76
C ALA A 22 -7.16 -10.61 -2.78
N LEU A 23 -7.75 -10.97 -1.64
CA LEU A 23 -9.20 -11.12 -1.51
C LEU A 23 -9.92 -9.78 -1.67
N LEU A 24 -9.42 -8.71 -1.03
CA LEU A 24 -9.99 -7.37 -1.14
C LEU A 24 -9.97 -6.86 -2.58
N VAL A 25 -8.84 -7.01 -3.28
CA VAL A 25 -8.70 -6.66 -4.71
C VAL A 25 -9.76 -7.33 -5.57
N LYS A 26 -10.00 -8.65 -5.34
CA LYS A 26 -11.04 -9.40 -6.05
C LYS A 26 -12.44 -8.97 -5.67
N LEU A 27 -12.72 -8.75 -4.38
CA LEU A 27 -14.04 -8.38 -3.86
C LEU A 27 -14.55 -7.05 -4.43
N ILE A 28 -13.64 -6.07 -4.59
CA ILE A 28 -14.02 -4.77 -5.16
C ILE A 28 -13.90 -4.70 -6.69
N GLY A 29 -13.51 -5.82 -7.33
CA GLY A 29 -13.31 -5.88 -8.78
C GLY A 29 -12.22 -4.94 -9.27
N ALA A 30 -11.10 -4.81 -8.52
CA ALA A 30 -10.05 -3.87 -8.85
C ALA A 30 -9.34 -4.24 -10.15
N GLY A 31 -9.16 -3.27 -11.05
CA GLY A 31 -8.35 -3.36 -12.27
C GLY A 31 -7.09 -2.50 -12.20
N ARG A 32 -7.10 -1.41 -11.44
CA ARG A 32 -5.98 -0.48 -11.31
C ARG A 32 -5.64 -0.23 -9.85
N THR A 33 -4.42 -0.58 -9.46
CA THR A 33 -3.99 -0.52 -8.06
C THR A 33 -2.72 0.28 -7.89
N ILE A 34 -2.49 0.78 -6.67
CA ILE A 34 -1.30 1.51 -6.25
C ILE A 34 -0.67 0.76 -5.07
N GLU A 35 0.64 0.70 -5.03
CA GLU A 35 1.41 0.27 -3.87
C GLU A 35 2.48 1.32 -3.54
N VAL A 36 2.52 1.77 -2.29
CA VAL A 36 3.52 2.71 -1.78
C VAL A 36 4.37 1.98 -0.75
N GLY A 37 5.62 1.72 -1.12
CA GLY A 37 6.52 0.82 -0.39
C GLY A 37 6.39 -0.62 -0.92
N THR A 38 7.32 -1.02 -1.80
CA THR A 38 7.29 -2.33 -2.47
C THR A 38 8.24 -3.32 -1.81
N PHE A 39 9.34 -2.84 -1.23
CA PHE A 39 10.38 -3.67 -0.61
C PHE A 39 10.81 -4.83 -1.53
N THR A 40 10.76 -6.09 -1.04
CA THR A 40 11.10 -7.28 -1.86
C THR A 40 9.96 -7.77 -2.74
N GLY A 41 8.86 -7.03 -2.85
CA GLY A 41 7.81 -7.21 -3.84
C GLY A 41 6.83 -8.35 -3.58
N TYR A 42 6.66 -8.80 -2.34
CA TYR A 42 5.70 -9.86 -2.01
C TYR A 42 4.25 -9.37 -2.09
N SER A 43 3.95 -8.20 -1.53
CA SER A 43 2.63 -7.55 -1.63
C SER A 43 2.28 -7.27 -3.09
N ALA A 44 3.21 -6.69 -3.87
CA ALA A 44 3.06 -6.45 -5.31
C ALA A 44 2.74 -7.74 -6.07
N LEU A 45 3.46 -8.84 -5.79
CA LEU A 45 3.21 -10.15 -6.40
C LEU A 45 1.78 -10.62 -6.10
N THR A 46 1.38 -10.54 -4.82
CA THR A 46 0.08 -11.04 -4.34
C THR A 46 -1.07 -10.26 -4.96
N VAL A 47 -0.97 -8.93 -5.02
CA VAL A 47 -1.95 -8.06 -5.67
C VAL A 47 -1.99 -8.32 -7.18
N ALA A 48 -0.84 -8.38 -7.85
CA ALA A 48 -0.79 -8.61 -9.31
C ALA A 48 -1.37 -9.97 -9.73
N LEU A 49 -1.21 -11.02 -8.90
CA LEU A 49 -1.84 -12.32 -9.11
C LEU A 49 -3.38 -12.27 -8.95
N ALA A 50 -3.89 -11.34 -8.14
CA ALA A 50 -5.32 -11.17 -7.90
C ALA A 50 -6.00 -10.30 -8.98
N LEU A 51 -5.25 -9.45 -9.67
CA LEU A 51 -5.74 -8.59 -10.74
C LEU A 51 -6.15 -9.37 -11.99
N PRO A 52 -7.16 -8.88 -12.76
CA PRO A 52 -7.50 -9.43 -14.08
C PRO A 52 -6.30 -9.31 -15.06
N ASP A 53 -6.37 -10.00 -16.21
CA ASP A 53 -5.24 -10.08 -17.15
C ASP A 53 -4.78 -8.71 -17.68
N ASP A 54 -5.71 -7.79 -17.86
CA ASP A 54 -5.46 -6.41 -18.27
C ASP A 54 -5.21 -5.44 -17.08
N GLY A 55 -5.25 -5.97 -15.86
CA GLY A 55 -5.03 -5.19 -14.65
C GLY A 55 -3.63 -4.60 -14.53
N ARG A 56 -3.50 -3.51 -13.79
CA ARG A 56 -2.24 -2.77 -13.62
C ARG A 56 -2.02 -2.38 -12.15
N LEU A 57 -0.80 -2.56 -11.72
CA LEU A 57 -0.28 -2.13 -10.42
C LEU A 57 0.81 -1.09 -10.64
N LEU A 58 0.61 0.12 -10.13
CA LEU A 58 1.65 1.12 -9.95
C LEU A 58 2.36 0.85 -8.62
N ALA A 59 3.59 0.36 -8.67
CA ALA A 59 4.41 0.07 -7.50
C ALA A 59 5.46 1.17 -7.32
N CYS A 60 5.46 1.83 -6.16
CA CYS A 60 6.38 2.92 -5.83
C CYS A 60 7.38 2.47 -4.77
N ASP A 61 8.66 2.64 -5.05
CA ASP A 61 9.75 2.42 -4.10
C ASP A 61 10.91 3.37 -4.41
N VAL A 62 11.82 3.54 -3.47
CA VAL A 62 13.06 4.33 -3.68
C VAL A 62 14.29 3.45 -3.85
N SER A 63 14.21 2.15 -3.55
CA SER A 63 15.33 1.22 -3.51
C SER A 63 15.28 0.17 -4.63
N ASP A 64 16.21 0.28 -5.58
CA ASP A 64 16.45 -0.79 -6.56
C ASP A 64 16.95 -2.07 -5.88
N ASP A 65 17.78 -1.93 -4.83
CA ASP A 65 18.33 -3.06 -4.08
C ASP A 65 17.24 -3.93 -3.45
N TYR A 66 16.18 -3.33 -2.98
CA TYR A 66 15.04 -4.06 -2.45
C TYR A 66 14.21 -4.69 -3.57
N THR A 67 13.78 -3.89 -4.52
CA THR A 67 12.82 -4.32 -5.54
C THR A 67 13.39 -5.35 -6.52
N ARG A 68 14.71 -5.33 -6.77
CA ARG A 68 15.37 -6.35 -7.63
C ARG A 68 15.19 -7.78 -7.12
N VAL A 69 14.95 -7.98 -5.80
CA VAL A 69 14.69 -9.30 -5.22
C VAL A 69 13.36 -9.88 -5.73
N GLY A 70 12.33 -9.06 -5.88
CA GLY A 70 10.99 -9.48 -6.30
C GLY A 70 10.84 -9.72 -7.79
N ARG A 71 11.57 -8.96 -8.65
CA ARG A 71 11.38 -8.98 -10.11
C ARG A 71 11.45 -10.38 -10.74
N PRO A 72 12.40 -11.28 -10.38
CA PRO A 72 12.42 -12.64 -10.91
C PRO A 72 11.15 -13.44 -10.55
N PHE A 73 10.58 -13.23 -9.36
CA PHE A 73 9.36 -13.91 -8.95
C PHE A 73 8.14 -13.39 -9.70
N TRP A 74 8.06 -12.07 -10.00
CA TRP A 74 7.02 -11.50 -10.84
C TRP A 74 7.04 -12.09 -12.26
N GLN A 75 8.27 -12.27 -12.82
CA GLN A 75 8.46 -12.91 -14.12
C GLN A 75 8.04 -14.39 -14.09
N GLN A 76 8.53 -15.13 -13.08
CA GLN A 76 8.20 -16.56 -12.93
C GLN A 76 6.69 -16.80 -12.76
N ALA A 77 6.01 -15.91 -12.06
CA ALA A 77 4.56 -15.95 -11.86
C ALA A 77 3.76 -15.43 -13.07
N GLY A 78 4.42 -14.93 -14.13
CA GLY A 78 3.78 -14.41 -15.33
C GLY A 78 3.06 -13.08 -15.16
N VAL A 79 3.30 -12.35 -14.04
CA VAL A 79 2.59 -11.10 -13.72
C VAL A 79 3.43 -9.83 -13.87
N ALA A 80 4.70 -9.95 -14.26
CA ALA A 80 5.60 -8.80 -14.40
C ALA A 80 5.03 -7.70 -15.35
N HIS A 81 4.27 -8.08 -16.36
CA HIS A 81 3.63 -7.17 -17.31
C HIS A 81 2.51 -6.31 -16.70
N LYS A 82 1.98 -6.70 -15.52
CA LYS A 82 0.96 -5.95 -14.78
C LYS A 82 1.58 -4.90 -13.86
N ILE A 83 2.89 -5.00 -13.52
CA ILE A 83 3.55 -4.21 -12.50
C ILE A 83 4.38 -3.11 -13.16
N GLU A 84 3.96 -1.87 -12.99
CA GLU A 84 4.74 -0.69 -13.32
C GLU A 84 5.50 -0.25 -12.06
N LEU A 85 6.79 -0.60 -12.00
CA LEU A 85 7.66 -0.19 -10.89
C LEU A 85 8.27 1.18 -11.18
N VAL A 86 8.07 2.14 -10.28
CA VAL A 86 8.66 3.48 -10.33
C VAL A 86 9.60 3.66 -9.14
N LEU A 87 10.89 3.85 -9.43
CA LEU A 87 11.94 4.11 -8.43
C LEU A 87 12.12 5.62 -8.24
N ALA A 88 11.27 6.19 -7.40
CA ALA A 88 11.28 7.62 -7.05
C ALA A 88 10.52 7.83 -5.73
N PRO A 89 10.66 8.99 -5.06
CA PRO A 89 9.80 9.35 -3.94
C PRO A 89 8.32 9.22 -4.32
N ALA A 90 7.55 8.44 -3.57
CA ALA A 90 6.18 8.10 -3.94
C ALA A 90 5.27 9.32 -4.05
N LEU A 91 5.46 10.35 -3.21
CA LEU A 91 4.71 11.61 -3.34
C LEU A 91 4.87 12.23 -4.72
N GLN A 92 6.08 12.24 -5.29
CA GLN A 92 6.33 12.77 -6.64
C GLN A 92 5.63 11.93 -7.71
N THR A 93 5.67 10.60 -7.58
CA THR A 93 5.01 9.69 -8.51
C THR A 93 3.50 9.88 -8.49
N LEU A 94 2.89 9.97 -7.29
CA LEU A 94 1.46 10.16 -7.13
C LEU A 94 1.01 11.55 -7.64
N ASP A 95 1.78 12.61 -7.36
CA ASP A 95 1.53 13.96 -7.88
C ASP A 95 1.59 13.98 -9.42
N ALA A 96 2.56 13.30 -10.03
CA ALA A 96 2.64 13.18 -11.48
C ALA A 96 1.41 12.48 -12.07
N ARG A 97 0.86 11.43 -11.40
CA ARG A 97 -0.38 10.78 -11.83
C ARG A 97 -1.58 11.72 -11.75
N LEU A 98 -1.68 12.49 -10.68
CA LEU A 98 -2.75 13.51 -10.55
C LEU A 98 -2.63 14.57 -11.64
N ALA A 99 -1.43 15.07 -11.90
CA ALA A 99 -1.17 16.08 -12.93
C ALA A 99 -1.51 15.59 -14.35
N THR A 100 -1.46 14.29 -14.61
CA THR A 100 -1.84 13.69 -15.89
C THR A 100 -3.34 13.32 -15.99
N GLY A 101 -4.16 13.74 -15.02
CA GLY A 101 -5.60 13.53 -15.05
C GLY A 101 -6.05 12.14 -14.56
N ALA A 102 -5.22 11.42 -13.80
CA ALA A 102 -5.57 10.10 -13.28
C ALA A 102 -6.46 10.13 -12.02
N ALA A 103 -6.96 11.28 -11.60
CA ALA A 103 -7.89 11.39 -10.48
C ALA A 103 -9.13 10.50 -10.69
N GLY A 104 -9.52 9.75 -9.65
CA GLY A 104 -10.69 8.87 -9.69
C GLY A 104 -10.56 7.65 -10.59
N THR A 105 -9.35 7.25 -11.01
CA THR A 105 -9.15 6.15 -11.97
C THR A 105 -8.55 4.87 -11.36
N PHE A 106 -8.16 4.89 -10.11
CA PHE A 106 -7.66 3.71 -9.40
C PHE A 106 -8.73 3.12 -8.49
N ASP A 107 -8.62 1.83 -8.20
CA ASP A 107 -9.59 1.07 -7.42
C ASP A 107 -9.10 0.76 -6.02
N PHE A 108 -7.80 0.49 -5.88
CA PHE A 108 -7.18 0.04 -4.64
C PHE A 108 -5.82 0.70 -4.44
N ALA A 109 -5.49 1.02 -3.19
CA ALA A 109 -4.16 1.44 -2.79
C ALA A 109 -3.70 0.68 -1.54
N PHE A 110 -2.44 0.23 -1.51
CA PHE A 110 -1.79 -0.30 -0.33
C PHE A 110 -0.62 0.61 0.05
N ILE A 111 -0.57 1.05 1.31
CA ILE A 111 0.43 1.98 1.83
C ILE A 111 1.20 1.31 2.96
N ASP A 112 2.48 1.02 2.70
CA ASP A 112 3.43 0.43 3.63
C ASP A 112 4.85 0.97 3.38
N ALA A 113 5.04 2.26 3.70
CA ALA A 113 6.29 2.98 3.48
C ALA A 113 6.74 3.74 4.75
N ASP A 114 7.49 4.81 4.60
CA ASP A 114 7.91 5.70 5.67
C ASP A 114 6.71 6.42 6.30
N LYS A 115 6.59 6.29 7.61
CA LYS A 115 5.37 6.66 8.35
C LYS A 115 5.11 8.17 8.39
N VAL A 116 6.18 8.97 8.39
CA VAL A 116 6.07 10.44 8.38
C VAL A 116 5.34 11.01 7.16
N ASN A 117 5.30 10.26 6.05
CA ASN A 117 4.63 10.67 4.82
C ASN A 117 3.23 10.03 4.62
N TYR A 118 2.73 9.23 5.56
CA TYR A 118 1.44 8.54 5.43
C TYR A 118 0.26 9.47 5.15
N ASP A 119 0.21 10.62 5.80
CA ASP A 119 -0.82 11.63 5.53
C ASP A 119 -0.76 12.12 4.07
N GLY A 120 0.44 12.40 3.60
CA GLY A 120 0.66 12.80 2.20
C GLY A 120 0.28 11.72 1.19
N TYR A 121 0.57 10.45 1.49
CA TYR A 121 0.15 9.31 0.67
C TYR A 121 -1.36 9.13 0.69
N TYR A 122 -1.99 9.27 1.85
CA TYR A 122 -3.44 9.20 2.01
C TYR A 122 -4.17 10.17 1.10
N GLU A 123 -3.85 11.46 1.18
CA GLU A 123 -4.56 12.49 0.40
C GLU A 123 -4.44 12.24 -1.11
N ARG A 124 -3.26 11.85 -1.59
CA ARG A 124 -3.04 11.58 -3.01
C ARG A 124 -3.72 10.30 -3.47
N CYS A 125 -3.62 9.23 -2.69
CA CYS A 125 -4.32 7.98 -2.99
C CYS A 125 -5.83 8.18 -2.96
N LEU A 126 -6.36 8.93 -2.00
CA LEU A 126 -7.79 9.26 -1.94
C LEU A 126 -8.24 10.05 -3.18
N ALA A 127 -7.43 11.00 -3.66
CA ALA A 127 -7.73 11.73 -4.89
C ALA A 127 -7.67 10.83 -6.14
N LEU A 128 -6.72 9.90 -6.20
CA LEU A 128 -6.53 8.96 -7.31
C LEU A 128 -7.61 7.88 -7.37
N LEU A 129 -8.15 7.47 -6.21
CA LEU A 129 -9.18 6.43 -6.14
C LEU A 129 -10.54 6.93 -6.64
N ARG A 130 -11.26 6.05 -7.33
CA ARG A 130 -12.69 6.24 -7.62
C ARG A 130 -13.54 6.19 -6.34
N SER A 131 -14.79 6.66 -6.40
CA SER A 131 -15.77 6.37 -5.35
C SER A 131 -15.96 4.85 -5.23
N GLY A 132 -16.02 4.34 -3.99
CA GLY A 132 -16.03 2.91 -3.67
C GLY A 132 -14.65 2.24 -3.74
N GLY A 133 -13.59 2.97 -4.12
CA GLY A 133 -12.22 2.48 -4.03
C GLY A 133 -11.73 2.34 -2.59
N LEU A 134 -10.71 1.53 -2.37
CA LEU A 134 -10.25 1.13 -1.04
C LEU A 134 -8.76 1.46 -0.85
N ILE A 135 -8.41 2.07 0.28
CA ILE A 135 -7.02 2.19 0.74
C ILE A 135 -6.82 1.25 1.93
N ALA A 136 -5.73 0.49 1.89
CA ALA A 136 -5.24 -0.31 3.01
C ALA A 136 -3.93 0.30 3.54
N PHE A 137 -3.88 0.62 4.84
CA PHE A 137 -2.69 1.16 5.51
C PHE A 137 -2.12 0.11 6.44
N ASP A 138 -0.84 -0.22 6.28
CA ASP A 138 -0.15 -1.13 7.19
C ASP A 138 0.42 -0.42 8.42
N ASN A 139 0.70 -1.20 9.46
CA ASN A 139 1.33 -0.79 10.73
C ASN A 139 0.56 0.29 11.51
N THR A 140 -0.74 0.36 11.37
CA THR A 140 -1.55 1.40 12.05
C THR A 140 -1.65 1.22 13.56
N LEU A 141 -1.22 0.06 14.11
CA LEU A 141 -1.07 -0.18 15.56
C LEU A 141 0.35 0.08 16.07
N TRP A 142 1.36 -0.06 15.23
CA TRP A 142 2.78 0.21 15.52
C TRP A 142 3.26 -0.47 16.83
N GLY A 143 3.06 -1.80 16.93
CA GLY A 143 3.38 -2.56 18.14
C GLY A 143 2.64 -2.08 19.38
N GLY A 144 1.52 -1.37 19.23
CA GLY A 144 0.76 -0.74 20.31
C GLY A 144 1.32 0.61 20.77
N ALA A 145 2.35 1.15 20.11
CA ALA A 145 2.93 2.44 20.48
C ALA A 145 1.97 3.61 20.24
N VAL A 146 1.04 3.49 19.28
CA VAL A 146 0.03 4.52 19.00
C VAL A 146 -0.93 4.77 20.18
N ALA A 147 -1.05 3.84 21.13
CA ALA A 147 -1.87 3.99 22.32
C ALA A 147 -1.17 4.71 23.50
N ARG A 148 0.06 5.18 23.30
CA ARG A 148 0.90 5.83 24.32
C ARG A 148 1.40 7.18 23.79
N PRO A 149 1.90 8.09 24.66
CA PRO A 149 2.53 9.32 24.18
C PRO A 149 3.65 9.01 23.17
N ALA A 150 3.62 9.70 22.02
CA ALA A 150 4.59 9.46 20.95
C ALA A 150 6.03 9.70 21.43
N GLN A 151 6.91 8.75 21.10
CA GLN A 151 8.35 8.82 21.42
C GLN A 151 9.19 9.01 20.15
N THR A 152 8.60 8.86 18.96
CA THR A 152 9.25 9.02 17.66
C THR A 152 8.32 9.76 16.70
N ASP A 153 8.91 10.35 15.65
CA ASP A 153 8.15 11.03 14.58
C ASP A 153 7.22 10.04 13.86
N ASP A 154 7.65 8.80 13.64
CA ASP A 154 6.81 7.75 13.05
C ASP A 154 5.57 7.47 13.89
N THR A 155 5.74 7.36 15.23
CA THR A 155 4.60 7.14 16.13
C THR A 155 3.64 8.33 16.10
N ALA A 156 4.17 9.56 16.14
CA ALA A 156 3.35 10.77 16.05
C ALA A 156 2.59 10.86 14.72
N ALA A 157 3.26 10.52 13.61
CA ALA A 157 2.64 10.52 12.29
C ALA A 157 1.48 9.51 12.20
N LEU A 158 1.68 8.28 12.72
CA LEU A 158 0.62 7.27 12.74
C LEU A 158 -0.54 7.63 13.67
N GLN A 159 -0.26 8.26 14.82
CA GLN A 159 -1.32 8.80 15.69
C GLN A 159 -2.13 9.87 14.97
N GLY A 160 -1.46 10.82 14.31
CA GLY A 160 -2.11 11.87 13.52
C GLY A 160 -2.94 11.31 12.36
N LEU A 161 -2.41 10.31 11.65
CA LEU A 161 -3.16 9.62 10.60
C LEU A 161 -4.40 8.91 11.16
N ASN A 162 -4.26 8.12 12.23
CA ASN A 162 -5.37 7.36 12.81
C ASN A 162 -6.49 8.30 13.27
N ASP A 163 -6.14 9.43 13.91
CA ASP A 163 -7.11 10.46 14.30
C ASP A 163 -7.79 11.09 13.08
N LYS A 164 -7.03 11.44 12.06
CA LYS A 164 -7.57 11.99 10.81
C LYS A 164 -8.53 11.01 10.14
N LEU A 165 -8.13 9.74 9.97
CA LEU A 165 -8.98 8.72 9.35
C LEU A 165 -10.29 8.52 10.12
N HIS A 166 -10.23 8.58 11.46
CA HIS A 166 -11.42 8.43 12.32
C HIS A 166 -12.45 9.54 12.10
N HIS A 167 -12.01 10.76 11.82
CA HIS A 167 -12.88 11.94 11.65
C HIS A 167 -13.17 12.28 10.18
N ASP A 168 -12.58 11.56 9.21
CA ASP A 168 -12.72 11.90 7.79
C ASP A 168 -14.04 11.39 7.22
N GLU A 169 -14.96 12.30 6.94
CA GLU A 169 -16.29 11.99 6.38
C GLU A 169 -16.25 11.51 4.93
N ARG A 170 -15.10 11.62 4.25
CA ARG A 170 -14.92 11.17 2.87
C ARG A 170 -14.79 9.65 2.73
N ILE A 171 -14.65 8.93 3.85
CA ILE A 171 -14.39 7.50 3.87
C ILE A 171 -15.31 6.74 4.83
N ASP A 172 -15.42 5.44 4.60
CA ASP A 172 -15.85 4.44 5.59
C ASP A 172 -14.61 3.71 6.10
N LEU A 173 -14.40 3.67 7.41
CA LEU A 173 -13.18 3.15 8.05
C LEU A 173 -13.43 1.87 8.81
N ALA A 174 -12.50 0.91 8.67
CA ALA A 174 -12.37 -0.26 9.54
C ALA A 174 -10.91 -0.52 9.89
N MET A 175 -10.58 -0.75 11.15
CA MET A 175 -9.26 -1.16 11.59
C MET A 175 -9.27 -2.64 11.99
N LEU A 176 -8.32 -3.40 11.46
CA LEU A 176 -8.16 -4.84 11.69
C LEU A 176 -6.87 -5.11 12.45
N THR A 177 -6.85 -6.16 13.27
CA THR A 177 -5.66 -6.61 14.02
C THR A 177 -4.84 -7.65 13.22
N VAL A 178 -4.78 -7.47 11.88
CA VAL A 178 -3.94 -8.29 10.99
C VAL A 178 -2.56 -7.65 10.93
N GLY A 179 -1.51 -8.46 11.03
CA GLY A 179 -0.14 -7.95 11.09
C GLY A 179 0.07 -7.00 12.27
N ASP A 180 0.65 -5.84 12.00
CA ASP A 180 0.82 -4.75 12.97
C ASP A 180 -0.30 -3.69 12.86
N GLY A 181 -1.51 -4.15 12.58
CA GLY A 181 -2.70 -3.32 12.37
C GLY A 181 -2.86 -2.89 10.91
N LEU A 182 -3.99 -3.24 10.33
CA LEU A 182 -4.36 -2.88 8.95
C LEU A 182 -5.63 -2.02 8.98
N SER A 183 -5.51 -0.75 8.63
CA SER A 183 -6.67 0.13 8.47
C SER A 183 -7.17 0.11 7.03
N LEU A 184 -8.47 -0.08 6.85
CA LEU A 184 -9.15 -0.09 5.57
C LEU A 184 -10.03 1.15 5.46
N ALA A 185 -9.76 2.02 4.50
CA ALA A 185 -10.51 3.24 4.23
C ALA A 185 -11.15 3.16 2.84
N ARG A 186 -12.49 3.02 2.80
CA ARG A 186 -13.25 2.99 1.55
C ARG A 186 -13.73 4.41 1.22
N LYS A 187 -13.34 4.92 0.06
CA LYS A 187 -13.82 6.22 -0.44
C LYS A 187 -15.33 6.19 -0.67
N ARG A 188 -16.06 7.16 -0.12
CA ARG A 188 -17.51 7.34 -0.33
C ARG A 188 -17.85 7.89 -1.71
#